data_1f141057666376f52d209e2733a5a95d
#
_entry.id   1f141057666376f52d209e2733a5a95d
#
_cell.length_a   1.000
_cell.length_b   1.000
_cell.length_c   1.000
_cell.angle_alpha   90.00
_cell.angle_beta   90.00
_cell.angle_gamma   90.00
#
_symmetry.space_group_name_H-M   'P 1'
#
loop_
_entity.id
_entity.type
_entity.pdbx_description
1 polymer ?
#
loop_
_entity_poly.entity_id
_entity_poly.type
_entity_poly.pdbx_seq_one_letter_code
_entity_poly.pdbx_strand_id
1 'polypeptide(L)'
;MPPEDRIRLRHMLEAIENASSFITERKRGDLDSDKMLLFALVRCVEIVGEAASRLSGNAQDSAPTIPWAAIVGMRNRLIHAYFDVDTEIVWKTVTVEFPALAIQLRRLPLNEA
;
A
#
# COMPACT_ATOMS: atom_id res chain seq x y z
N MET A 1 -18.03 -3.19 11.78
CA MET A 1 -16.67 -3.69 11.55
C MET A 1 -15.88 -3.68 12.86
N PRO A 2 -15.17 -4.76 13.19
CA PRO A 2 -14.40 -4.80 14.43
C PRO A 2 -13.33 -3.72 14.50
N PRO A 3 -12.99 -3.23 15.70
CA PRO A 3 -12.01 -2.16 15.85
C PRO A 3 -10.63 -2.49 15.25
N GLU A 4 -10.19 -3.74 15.35
CA GLU A 4 -8.91 -4.17 14.81
C GLU A 4 -8.87 -4.03 13.30
N ASP A 5 -9.96 -4.35 12.62
CA ASP A 5 -10.06 -4.21 11.17
C ASP A 5 -10.00 -2.74 10.76
N ARG A 6 -10.71 -1.87 11.49
CA ARG A 6 -10.67 -0.43 11.21
C ARG A 6 -9.26 0.13 11.39
N ILE A 7 -8.55 -0.29 12.44
CA ILE A 7 -7.18 0.14 12.68
C ILE A 7 -6.28 -0.26 11.51
N ARG A 8 -6.41 -1.49 11.03
CA ARG A 8 -5.59 -1.97 9.91
C ARG A 8 -5.90 -1.24 8.61
N LEU A 9 -7.17 -0.96 8.36
CA LEU A 9 -7.55 -0.17 7.17
C LEU A 9 -6.97 1.24 7.24
N ARG A 10 -6.98 1.85 8.43
CA ARG A 10 -6.35 3.16 8.62
C ARG A 10 -4.84 3.11 8.41
N HIS A 11 -4.17 2.04 8.86
CA HIS A 11 -2.74 1.85 8.62
C HIS A 11 -2.44 1.76 7.13
N MET A 12 -3.27 1.04 6.37
CA MET A 12 -3.13 0.98 4.92
C MET A 12 -3.23 2.37 4.30
N LEU A 13 -4.28 3.11 4.66
CA LEU A 13 -4.51 4.45 4.11
C LEU A 13 -3.39 5.40 4.48
N GLU A 14 -2.92 5.36 5.73
CA GLU A 14 -1.81 6.19 6.19
C GLU A 14 -0.53 5.90 5.41
N ALA A 15 -0.21 4.63 5.17
CA ALA A 15 0.97 4.25 4.40
C ALA A 15 0.87 4.75 2.95
N ILE A 16 -0.33 4.68 2.35
CA ILE A 16 -0.56 5.21 1.01
C ILE A 16 -0.36 6.72 0.98
N GLU A 17 -0.89 7.43 1.97
CA GLU A 17 -0.74 8.88 2.07
C GLU A 17 0.73 9.27 2.27
N ASN A 18 1.47 8.51 3.08
CA ASN A 18 2.90 8.74 3.26
C ASN A 18 3.66 8.55 1.94
N ALA A 19 3.37 7.48 1.21
CA ALA A 19 4.00 7.25 -0.08
C ALA A 19 3.72 8.40 -1.06
N SER A 20 2.47 8.87 -1.10
CA SER A 20 2.08 10.02 -1.93
C SER A 20 2.88 11.27 -1.57
N SER A 21 3.05 11.53 -0.26
CA SER A 21 3.84 12.65 0.22
C SER A 21 5.30 12.53 -0.20
N PHE A 22 5.88 11.33 -0.10
CA PHE A 22 7.30 11.10 -0.41
C PHE A 22 7.62 11.33 -1.89
N ILE A 23 6.67 11.10 -2.79
CA ILE A 23 6.89 11.24 -4.23
C ILE A 23 6.47 12.60 -4.78
N THR A 24 6.03 13.53 -3.93
CA THR A 24 5.67 14.89 -4.35
C THR A 24 6.87 15.54 -5.04
N GLU A 25 6.65 16.01 -6.29
CA GLU A 25 7.68 16.62 -7.12
C GLU A 25 8.84 15.68 -7.47
N ARG A 26 8.63 14.37 -7.33
CA ARG A 26 9.63 13.36 -7.69
C ARG A 26 9.19 12.64 -8.97
N LYS A 27 10.15 11.99 -9.61
CA LYS A 27 9.90 11.21 -10.84
C LYS A 27 10.54 9.83 -10.71
N ARG A 28 10.17 8.92 -11.60
CA ARG A 28 10.61 7.53 -11.52
C ARG A 28 12.15 7.41 -11.41
N GLY A 29 12.87 8.22 -12.19
CA GLY A 29 14.33 8.17 -12.16
C GLY A 29 14.95 8.46 -10.80
N ASP A 30 14.23 9.16 -9.91
CA ASP A 30 14.72 9.44 -8.57
C ASP A 30 14.89 8.16 -7.75
N LEU A 31 14.15 7.08 -8.08
CA LEU A 31 14.31 5.79 -7.40
C LEU A 31 15.65 5.14 -7.69
N ASP A 32 16.26 5.46 -8.82
CA ASP A 32 17.56 4.92 -9.20
C ASP A 32 18.70 5.62 -8.46
N SER A 33 18.51 6.87 -8.06
CA SER A 33 19.56 7.72 -7.47
C SER A 33 19.36 7.98 -5.97
N ASP A 34 18.16 7.76 -5.44
CA ASP A 34 17.84 8.05 -4.03
C ASP A 34 17.35 6.79 -3.33
N LYS A 35 18.29 6.10 -2.68
CA LYS A 35 17.97 4.85 -1.97
C LYS A 35 17.06 5.07 -0.77
N MET A 36 17.14 6.23 -0.12
CA MET A 36 16.25 6.53 1.01
C MET A 36 14.80 6.61 0.55
N LEU A 37 14.56 7.26 -0.59
CA LEU A 37 13.24 7.32 -1.17
C LEU A 37 12.76 5.93 -1.56
N LEU A 38 13.58 5.16 -2.25
CA LEU A 38 13.22 3.80 -2.66
C LEU A 38 12.84 2.93 -1.46
N PHE A 39 13.67 2.93 -0.42
CA PHE A 39 13.42 2.12 0.77
C PHE A 39 12.19 2.59 1.54
N ALA A 40 11.93 3.90 1.59
CA ALA A 40 10.73 4.43 2.20
C ALA A 40 9.46 3.95 1.47
N LEU A 41 9.48 3.96 0.14
CA LEU A 41 8.35 3.49 -0.66
C LEU A 41 8.14 1.98 -0.52
N VAL A 42 9.21 1.21 -0.53
CA VAL A 42 9.12 -0.24 -0.29
C VAL A 42 8.50 -0.52 1.07
N ARG A 43 8.90 0.23 2.09
CA ARG A 43 8.30 0.06 3.42
C ARG A 43 6.81 0.38 3.42
N CYS A 44 6.38 1.41 2.70
CA CYS A 44 4.94 1.70 2.56
C CYS A 44 4.19 0.53 1.92
N VAL A 45 4.75 -0.06 0.88
CA VAL A 45 4.15 -1.24 0.23
C VAL A 45 4.06 -2.41 1.22
N GLU A 46 5.11 -2.65 2.00
CA GLU A 46 5.10 -3.70 3.00
C GLU A 46 4.01 -3.49 4.06
N ILE A 47 3.86 -2.26 4.53
CA ILE A 47 2.83 -1.93 5.53
C ILE A 47 1.43 -2.19 4.96
N VAL A 48 1.17 -1.75 3.73
CA VAL A 48 -0.13 -1.97 3.08
C VAL A 48 -0.43 -3.45 2.97
N GLY A 49 0.52 -4.24 2.47
CA GLY A 49 0.34 -5.68 2.32
C GLY A 49 0.16 -6.41 3.64
N GLU A 50 0.96 -6.06 4.64
CA GLU A 50 0.89 -6.69 5.96
C GLU A 50 -0.43 -6.36 6.67
N ALA A 51 -0.84 -5.10 6.64
CA ALA A 51 -2.11 -4.70 7.24
C ALA A 51 -3.29 -5.43 6.56
N ALA A 52 -3.27 -5.50 5.22
CA ALA A 52 -4.30 -6.20 4.47
C ALA A 52 -4.36 -7.70 4.85
N SER A 53 -3.20 -8.33 5.05
CA SER A 53 -3.12 -9.75 5.39
C SER A 53 -3.72 -10.07 6.76
N ARG A 54 -3.83 -9.07 7.63
CA ARG A 54 -4.35 -9.24 8.98
C ARG A 54 -5.84 -8.89 9.12
N LEU A 55 -6.48 -8.43 8.04
CA LEU A 55 -7.91 -8.17 8.06
C LEU A 55 -8.68 -9.49 8.18
N SER A 56 -9.79 -9.45 8.90
CA SER A 56 -10.69 -10.59 9.01
C SER A 56 -11.30 -10.90 7.64
N GLY A 57 -11.74 -12.15 7.44
CA GLY A 57 -12.48 -12.53 6.23
C GLY A 57 -13.73 -11.68 6.03
N ASN A 58 -14.43 -11.36 7.14
CA ASN A 58 -15.63 -10.52 7.07
C ASN A 58 -15.30 -9.11 6.58
N ALA A 59 -14.18 -8.53 7.00
CA ALA A 59 -13.78 -7.21 6.55
C ALA A 59 -13.46 -7.22 5.05
N GLN A 60 -12.74 -8.23 4.58
CA GLN A 60 -12.42 -8.37 3.16
C GLN A 60 -13.68 -8.58 2.32
N ASP A 61 -14.59 -9.42 2.80
CA ASP A 61 -15.84 -9.71 2.10
C ASP A 61 -16.75 -8.49 2.03
N SER A 62 -16.63 -7.55 2.95
CA SER A 62 -17.43 -6.32 2.94
C SER A 62 -16.99 -5.34 1.84
N ALA A 63 -15.84 -5.56 1.24
CA ALA A 63 -15.31 -4.73 0.15
C ALA A 63 -14.78 -5.62 -0.98
N PRO A 64 -15.66 -6.35 -1.68
CA PRO A 64 -15.26 -7.36 -2.67
C PRO A 64 -14.62 -6.77 -3.92
N THR A 65 -14.76 -5.47 -4.17
CA THR A 65 -14.13 -4.82 -5.31
C THR A 65 -12.65 -4.54 -5.09
N ILE A 66 -12.17 -4.61 -3.85
CA ILE A 66 -10.76 -4.44 -3.54
C ILE A 66 -10.04 -5.77 -3.77
N PRO A 67 -8.95 -5.79 -4.57
CA PRO A 67 -8.24 -7.04 -4.90
C PRO A 67 -7.31 -7.46 -3.75
N TRP A 68 -7.88 -7.98 -2.68
CA TRP A 68 -7.14 -8.29 -1.45
C TRP A 68 -5.95 -9.23 -1.66
N ALA A 69 -6.12 -10.29 -2.44
CA ALA A 69 -5.03 -11.24 -2.68
C ALA A 69 -3.85 -10.57 -3.38
N ALA A 70 -4.13 -9.70 -4.35
CA ALA A 70 -3.10 -8.95 -5.05
C ALA A 70 -2.38 -7.98 -4.11
N ILE A 71 -3.12 -7.34 -3.20
CA ILE A 71 -2.55 -6.39 -2.24
C ILE A 71 -1.65 -7.11 -1.25
N VAL A 72 -2.09 -8.24 -0.71
CA VAL A 72 -1.27 -9.04 0.22
C VAL A 72 0.01 -9.51 -0.47
N GLY A 73 -0.04 -9.88 -1.75
CA GLY A 73 1.13 -10.31 -2.50
C GLY A 73 1.97 -9.19 -3.13
N MET A 74 1.58 -7.95 -2.92
CA MET A 74 2.18 -6.79 -3.59
C MET A 74 3.70 -6.70 -3.41
N ARG A 75 4.19 -6.93 -2.20
CA ARG A 75 5.62 -6.91 -1.90
C ARG A 75 6.41 -7.89 -2.76
N ASN A 76 5.87 -9.09 -2.95
CA ASN A 76 6.58 -10.15 -3.68
C ASN A 76 6.72 -9.85 -5.17
N ARG A 77 5.88 -8.96 -5.72
CA ARG A 77 5.98 -8.55 -7.13
C ARG A 77 7.13 -7.58 -7.37
N LEU A 78 7.50 -6.79 -6.36
CA LEU A 78 8.50 -5.75 -6.55
C LEU A 78 9.88 -6.09 -5.97
N ILE A 79 9.98 -7.13 -5.15
CA ILE A 79 11.24 -7.54 -4.55
C ILE A 79 11.59 -8.94 -5.05
N HIS A 80 12.63 -9.03 -5.92
CA HIS A 80 13.08 -10.31 -6.49
C HIS A 80 14.07 -11.00 -5.57
N ALA A 81 14.87 -10.20 -4.83
CA ALA A 81 15.77 -10.66 -3.79
C ALA A 81 15.92 -9.49 -2.81
N TYR A 82 16.50 -9.71 -1.64
CA TYR A 82 16.58 -8.65 -0.63
C TYR A 82 17.32 -7.39 -1.12
N PHE A 83 18.13 -7.50 -2.15
CA PHE A 83 18.87 -6.38 -2.74
C PHE A 83 18.37 -5.99 -4.14
N ASP A 84 17.43 -6.74 -4.71
CA ASP A 84 16.98 -6.53 -6.10
C ASP A 84 15.51 -6.12 -6.11
N VAL A 85 15.28 -4.81 -6.15
CA VAL A 85 13.96 -4.21 -6.14
C VAL A 85 13.63 -3.69 -7.54
N ASP A 86 12.45 -4.06 -8.05
CA ASP A 86 11.98 -3.59 -9.34
C ASP A 86 11.41 -2.18 -9.20
N THR A 87 12.20 -1.18 -9.56
CA THR A 87 11.83 0.23 -9.40
C THR A 87 10.65 0.65 -10.28
N GLU A 88 10.48 0.01 -11.45
CA GLU A 88 9.32 0.27 -12.31
C GLU A 88 8.03 -0.15 -11.63
N ILE A 89 8.03 -1.33 -11.01
CA ILE A 89 6.86 -1.82 -10.30
C ILE A 89 6.59 -0.97 -9.05
N VAL A 90 7.63 -0.57 -8.31
CA VAL A 90 7.47 0.32 -7.15
C VAL A 90 6.80 1.62 -7.58
N TRP A 91 7.31 2.25 -8.64
CA TRP A 91 6.77 3.53 -9.12
C TRP A 91 5.32 3.39 -9.55
N LYS A 92 4.99 2.36 -10.32
CA LYS A 92 3.61 2.10 -10.76
C LYS A 92 2.69 1.87 -9.56
N THR A 93 3.15 1.12 -8.57
CA THR A 93 2.37 0.82 -7.38
C THR A 93 2.00 2.11 -6.65
N VAL A 94 2.97 2.97 -6.38
CA VAL A 94 2.72 4.16 -5.58
C VAL A 94 2.04 5.28 -6.34
N THR A 95 2.18 5.34 -7.67
CA THR A 95 1.58 6.41 -8.49
C THR A 95 0.22 6.03 -9.09
N VAL A 96 -0.06 4.75 -9.30
CA VAL A 96 -1.28 4.29 -9.95
C VAL A 96 -2.14 3.43 -9.03
N GLU A 97 -1.57 2.37 -8.47
CA GLU A 97 -2.35 1.42 -7.68
C GLU A 97 -2.76 2.00 -6.32
N PHE A 98 -1.86 2.70 -5.64
CA PHE A 98 -2.16 3.29 -4.34
C PHE A 98 -3.24 4.36 -4.39
N PRO A 99 -3.23 5.33 -5.31
CA PRO A 99 -4.34 6.29 -5.39
C PRO A 99 -5.69 5.64 -5.64
N ALA A 100 -5.75 4.63 -6.50
CA ALA A 100 -6.98 3.89 -6.76
C ALA A 100 -7.48 3.15 -5.52
N LEU A 101 -6.56 2.51 -4.79
CA LEU A 101 -6.88 1.81 -3.55
C LEU A 101 -7.36 2.78 -2.47
N ALA A 102 -6.73 3.95 -2.35
CA ALA A 102 -7.11 4.97 -1.37
C ALA A 102 -8.57 5.40 -1.56
N ILE A 103 -9.01 5.58 -2.81
CA ILE A 103 -10.40 5.94 -3.10
C ILE A 103 -11.34 4.88 -2.54
N GLN A 104 -11.04 3.61 -2.75
CA GLN A 104 -11.87 2.51 -2.26
C GLN A 104 -11.86 2.42 -0.73
N LEU A 105 -10.67 2.58 -0.12
CA LEU A 105 -10.55 2.50 1.34
C LEU A 105 -11.33 3.62 2.03
N ARG A 106 -11.35 4.83 1.46
CA ARG A 106 -12.07 5.97 2.05
C ARG A 106 -13.59 5.79 2.04
N ARG A 107 -14.10 4.84 1.28
CA ARG A 107 -15.53 4.51 1.27
C ARG A 107 -15.94 3.58 2.40
N LEU A 108 -14.97 3.02 3.13
CA LEU A 108 -15.21 2.09 4.21
C LEU A 108 -15.37 2.83 5.55
N PRO A 109 -16.03 2.22 6.57
CA PRO A 109 -16.28 2.88 7.86
C PRO A 109 -15.04 2.89 8.75
N LEU A 110 -14.04 3.69 8.41
CA LEU A 110 -12.74 3.71 9.08
C LEU A 110 -12.77 4.36 10.47
N ASN A 111 -13.68 5.33 10.67
CA ASN A 111 -13.76 6.14 11.89
C ASN A 111 -15.02 5.91 12.68
N GLU A 112 -15.72 4.83 12.43
CA GLU A 112 -16.94 4.51 13.14
C GLU A 112 -16.64 4.06 14.56
N ALA A 113 -17.40 4.59 15.50
CA ALA A 113 -17.29 4.22 16.90
C ALA A 113 -17.84 2.81 17.15
#